data_17626b41652e23d7f45e9c905f8773b3
#
_entry.id   17626b41652e23d7f45e9c905f8773b3
#
_cell.length_a   1.000
_cell.length_b   1.000
_cell.length_c   1.000
_cell.angle_alpha   90.00
_cell.angle_beta   90.00
_cell.angle_gamma   90.00
#
_symmetry.space_group_name_H-M   'P 1'
#
loop_
_entity.id
_entity.type
_entity.pdbx_description
1 polymer ?
#
loop_
_entity_poly.entity_id
_entity_poly.type
_entity_poly.pdbx_seq_one_letter_code
_entity_poly.pdbx_strand_id
1 'polypeptide(L)'
;NKNKSLIDILDSTIYDTPKIYWEPDQDQGTIRALFYSTLPYKGKETRAFAYIGIPESDKAVPAMVLVHGGGGKAFHEWVKIWNDRGYAAISMSLEGHKPNANGEGKITHEYSGPERVGRFDDIELPIEEQWMYHAVSDIIMAHSLLASLTEIDANRIGITGISWGGILSSLVSGIDARLK
;
A
#
# COMPACT_ATOMS: atom_id res chain seq x y z
N ASN A 1 -15.19 13.92 -25.87
CA ASN A 1 -14.58 13.28 -24.69
C ASN A 1 -15.69 13.00 -23.70
N LYS A 2 -16.13 11.74 -23.60
CA LYS A 2 -17.03 11.30 -22.52
C LYS A 2 -16.25 11.47 -21.21
N ASN A 3 -16.84 12.12 -20.21
CA ASN A 3 -16.32 12.14 -18.85
C ASN A 3 -16.14 10.69 -18.40
N LYS A 4 -14.93 10.15 -18.47
CA LYS A 4 -14.60 8.90 -17.79
C LYS A 4 -14.66 9.17 -16.30
N SER A 5 -15.34 8.31 -15.54
CA SER A 5 -15.26 8.37 -14.08
C SER A 5 -13.83 7.99 -13.63
N LEU A 6 -13.42 8.39 -12.42
CA LEU A 6 -12.13 7.96 -11.86
C LEU A 6 -11.99 6.43 -11.84
N ILE A 7 -13.10 5.72 -11.66
CA ILE A 7 -13.13 4.24 -11.68
C ILE A 7 -12.83 3.69 -13.07
N ASP A 8 -13.25 4.38 -14.15
CA ASP A 8 -13.00 3.95 -15.54
C ASP A 8 -11.54 4.18 -15.99
N ILE A 9 -10.74 4.89 -15.18
CA ILE A 9 -9.34 5.19 -15.46
C ILE A 9 -8.43 4.14 -14.83
N LEU A 10 -8.83 3.57 -13.70
CA LEU A 10 -8.04 2.57 -12.98
C LEU A 10 -8.08 1.22 -13.70
N ASP A 11 -6.94 0.54 -13.74
CA ASP A 11 -6.84 -0.83 -14.22
C ASP A 11 -7.60 -1.77 -13.26
N SER A 12 -8.51 -2.59 -13.79
CA SER A 12 -9.34 -3.50 -12.99
C SER A 12 -8.53 -4.55 -12.21
N THR A 13 -7.30 -4.84 -12.64
CA THR A 13 -6.41 -5.81 -11.97
C THR A 13 -5.95 -5.37 -10.58
N ILE A 14 -6.13 -4.08 -10.22
CA ILE A 14 -5.82 -3.60 -8.86
C ILE A 14 -6.68 -4.27 -7.77
N TYR A 15 -7.81 -4.86 -8.15
CA TYR A 15 -8.71 -5.58 -7.24
C TYR A 15 -8.34 -7.07 -7.09
N ASP A 16 -7.41 -7.56 -7.90
CA ASP A 16 -6.90 -8.92 -7.80
C ASP A 16 -5.91 -9.04 -6.63
N THR A 17 -5.75 -10.25 -6.10
CA THR A 17 -4.74 -10.52 -5.07
C THR A 17 -3.34 -10.41 -5.67
N PRO A 18 -2.50 -9.47 -5.20
CA PRO A 18 -1.16 -9.33 -5.73
C PRO A 18 -0.24 -10.49 -5.31
N LYS A 19 0.78 -10.76 -6.12
CA LYS A 19 1.82 -11.71 -5.76
C LYS A 19 2.70 -11.16 -4.66
N ILE A 20 3.04 -12.00 -3.68
CA ILE A 20 3.87 -11.66 -2.51
C ILE A 20 5.29 -12.21 -2.70
N TYR A 21 6.28 -11.41 -2.27
CA TYR A 21 7.69 -11.76 -2.21
C TYR A 21 8.21 -11.39 -0.82
N TRP A 22 8.49 -12.39 0.01
CA TRP A 22 8.92 -12.18 1.40
C TRP A 22 10.35 -11.66 1.48
N GLU A 23 10.59 -10.75 2.43
CA GLU A 23 11.89 -10.11 2.72
C GLU A 23 12.31 -10.37 4.19
N PRO A 24 12.60 -11.62 4.58
CA PRO A 24 12.79 -11.98 5.99
C PRO A 24 13.96 -11.25 6.66
N ASP A 25 14.95 -10.80 5.89
CA ASP A 25 16.08 -10.02 6.42
C ASP A 25 15.66 -8.62 6.93
N GLN A 26 14.44 -8.19 6.64
CA GLN A 26 13.86 -6.93 7.11
C GLN A 26 12.70 -7.11 8.08
N ASP A 27 12.43 -8.32 8.54
CA ASP A 27 11.40 -8.59 9.55
C ASP A 27 11.70 -7.84 10.86
N GLN A 28 10.65 -7.40 11.55
CA GLN A 28 10.73 -6.67 12.82
C GLN A 28 9.96 -7.42 13.92
N GLY A 29 10.62 -8.40 14.52
CA GLY A 29 9.99 -9.30 15.48
C GLY A 29 8.89 -10.15 14.82
N THR A 30 7.64 -9.97 15.24
CA THR A 30 6.46 -10.67 14.67
C THR A 30 5.90 -10.01 13.41
N ILE A 31 6.39 -8.82 13.05
CA ILE A 31 5.98 -8.07 11.88
C ILE A 31 6.87 -8.47 10.72
N ARG A 32 6.27 -8.96 9.66
CA ARG A 32 6.96 -9.47 8.49
C ARG A 32 7.11 -8.41 7.42
N ALA A 33 8.26 -8.43 6.74
CA ALA A 33 8.54 -7.60 5.60
C ALA A 33 8.26 -8.36 4.29
N LEU A 34 7.73 -7.65 3.30
CA LEU A 34 7.45 -8.20 1.98
C LEU A 34 7.50 -7.12 0.90
N PHE A 35 7.63 -7.56 -0.34
CA PHE A 35 7.14 -6.82 -1.49
C PHE A 35 5.85 -7.46 -2.00
N TYR A 36 4.96 -6.68 -2.57
CA TYR A 36 3.85 -7.19 -3.38
C TYR A 36 3.88 -6.55 -4.78
N SER A 37 3.44 -7.33 -5.79
CA SER A 37 3.39 -6.83 -7.16
C SER A 37 2.40 -5.68 -7.28
N THR A 38 2.77 -4.67 -8.08
CA THR A 38 1.96 -3.49 -8.37
C THR A 38 1.81 -3.27 -9.87
N LEU A 39 1.07 -2.23 -10.28
CA LEU A 39 0.91 -1.94 -11.71
C LEU A 39 2.25 -1.60 -12.36
N PRO A 40 2.50 -2.05 -13.60
CA PRO A 40 3.75 -1.73 -14.29
C PRO A 40 3.94 -0.23 -14.46
N TYR A 41 5.18 0.24 -14.29
CA TYR A 41 5.57 1.62 -14.55
C TYR A 41 6.53 1.70 -15.72
N LYS A 42 6.18 2.47 -16.76
CA LYS A 42 6.96 2.60 -18.01
C LYS A 42 7.34 1.25 -18.62
N GLY A 43 6.39 0.31 -18.62
CA GLY A 43 6.55 -1.02 -19.18
C GLY A 43 7.43 -1.98 -18.36
N LYS A 44 7.82 -1.61 -17.13
CA LYS A 44 8.61 -2.45 -16.22
C LYS A 44 7.74 -2.95 -15.07
N GLU A 45 8.00 -4.18 -14.62
CA GLU A 45 7.44 -4.72 -13.39
C GLU A 45 7.81 -3.84 -12.21
N THR A 46 6.84 -3.54 -11.35
CA THR A 46 7.05 -2.81 -10.11
C THR A 46 6.50 -3.56 -8.92
N ARG A 47 7.01 -3.24 -7.73
CA ARG A 47 6.62 -3.82 -6.45
C ARG A 47 6.65 -2.75 -5.36
N ALA A 48 5.65 -2.74 -4.50
CA ALA A 48 5.68 -1.93 -3.30
C ALA A 48 6.23 -2.74 -2.12
N PHE A 49 7.13 -2.13 -1.36
CA PHE A 49 7.60 -2.69 -0.09
C PHE A 49 6.55 -2.45 0.99
N ALA A 50 6.33 -3.44 1.86
CA ALA A 50 5.42 -3.31 2.98
C ALA A 50 5.87 -4.10 4.21
N TYR A 51 5.41 -3.63 5.38
CA TYR A 51 5.35 -4.41 6.61
C TYR A 51 3.91 -4.87 6.84
N ILE A 52 3.76 -6.14 7.19
CA ILE A 52 2.48 -6.74 7.56
C ILE A 52 2.60 -7.42 8.93
N GLY A 53 1.58 -7.24 9.76
CA GLY A 53 1.46 -7.94 11.03
C GLY A 53 0.04 -8.44 11.24
N ILE A 54 -0.08 -9.67 11.77
CA ILE A 54 -1.36 -10.31 12.09
C ILE A 54 -1.24 -10.79 13.54
N PRO A 55 -2.08 -10.30 14.48
CA PRO A 55 -2.05 -10.75 15.85
C PRO A 55 -2.53 -12.20 15.94
N GLU A 56 -2.01 -12.95 16.90
CA GLU A 56 -2.53 -14.30 17.20
C GLU A 56 -3.99 -14.23 17.63
N SER A 57 -4.83 -15.06 17.02
CA SER A 57 -6.27 -15.12 17.30
C SER A 57 -6.87 -16.44 16.80
N ASP A 58 -7.84 -16.97 17.55
CA ASP A 58 -8.64 -18.14 17.15
C ASP A 58 -9.70 -17.81 16.07
N LYS A 59 -9.86 -16.53 15.74
CA LYS A 59 -10.85 -16.04 14.76
C LYS A 59 -10.21 -15.02 13.83
N ALA A 60 -10.77 -14.88 12.63
CA ALA A 60 -10.40 -13.83 11.71
C ALA A 60 -10.53 -12.44 12.37
N VAL A 61 -9.47 -11.64 12.28
CA VAL A 61 -9.38 -10.31 12.91
C VAL A 61 -9.70 -9.19 11.93
N PRO A 62 -10.14 -8.01 12.40
CA PRO A 62 -10.24 -6.83 11.55
C PRO A 62 -8.84 -6.37 11.12
N ALA A 63 -8.75 -5.57 10.05
CA ALA A 63 -7.48 -5.10 9.56
C ALA A 63 -7.47 -3.60 9.20
N MET A 64 -6.26 -3.03 9.12
CA MET A 64 -6.03 -1.63 8.75
C MET A 64 -4.97 -1.49 7.65
N VAL A 65 -5.28 -0.70 6.64
CA VAL A 65 -4.31 -0.21 5.65
C VAL A 65 -3.77 1.13 6.15
N LEU A 66 -2.44 1.23 6.32
CA LEU A 66 -1.76 2.35 6.95
C LEU A 66 -0.95 3.14 5.92
N VAL A 67 -1.39 4.36 5.60
CA VAL A 67 -0.87 5.16 4.49
C VAL A 67 0.01 6.30 5.01
N HIS A 68 1.29 6.30 4.63
CA HIS A 68 2.24 7.33 5.05
C HIS A 68 2.04 8.67 4.35
N GLY A 69 2.57 9.74 4.94
CA GLY A 69 2.63 11.07 4.34
C GLY A 69 3.73 11.20 3.28
N GLY A 70 3.76 12.32 2.58
CA GLY A 70 4.77 12.59 1.55
C GLY A 70 6.19 12.50 2.10
N GLY A 71 7.09 11.85 1.34
CA GLY A 71 8.46 11.56 1.76
C GLY A 71 8.58 10.42 2.76
N GLY A 72 7.47 9.77 3.15
CA GLY A 72 7.47 8.66 4.09
C GLY A 72 7.93 7.33 3.52
N LYS A 73 7.76 6.28 4.30
CA LYS A 73 8.08 4.88 3.98
C LYS A 73 7.11 3.96 4.70
N ALA A 74 7.21 2.66 4.51
CA ALA A 74 6.54 1.68 5.35
C ALA A 74 7.04 1.80 6.81
N PHE A 75 6.12 1.78 7.78
CA PHE A 75 6.40 1.92 9.22
C PHE A 75 5.93 0.68 9.96
N HIS A 76 6.87 -0.17 10.40
CA HIS A 76 6.54 -1.36 11.20
C HIS A 76 5.98 -0.98 12.57
N GLU A 77 6.39 0.19 13.13
CA GLU A 77 5.90 0.69 14.41
C GLU A 77 4.38 0.96 14.36
N TRP A 78 3.87 1.44 13.23
CA TRP A 78 2.43 1.65 13.05
C TRP A 78 1.69 0.32 12.99
N VAL A 79 2.26 -0.68 12.29
CA VAL A 79 1.71 -2.04 12.24
C VAL A 79 1.62 -2.61 13.67
N LYS A 80 2.69 -2.46 14.46
CA LYS A 80 2.71 -2.90 15.85
C LYS A 80 1.60 -2.27 16.69
N ILE A 81 1.37 -0.96 16.57
CA ILE A 81 0.31 -0.26 17.31
C ILE A 81 -1.07 -0.87 17.05
N TRP A 82 -1.36 -1.29 15.81
CA TRP A 82 -2.63 -1.92 15.46
C TRP A 82 -2.68 -3.38 15.89
N ASN A 83 -1.57 -4.12 15.79
CA ASN A 83 -1.50 -5.50 16.30
C ASN A 83 -1.74 -5.56 17.83
N ASP A 84 -1.17 -4.62 18.58
CA ASP A 84 -1.37 -4.52 20.06
C ASP A 84 -2.85 -4.24 20.42
N ARG A 85 -3.65 -3.78 19.45
CA ARG A 85 -5.10 -3.56 19.59
C ARG A 85 -5.97 -4.69 19.02
N GLY A 86 -5.35 -5.80 18.57
CA GLY A 86 -6.03 -6.95 18.00
C GLY A 86 -6.43 -6.79 16.53
N TYR A 87 -5.85 -5.85 15.80
CA TYR A 87 -6.04 -5.67 14.37
C TYR A 87 -4.84 -6.18 13.59
N ALA A 88 -5.05 -6.88 12.48
CA ALA A 88 -4.03 -7.00 11.46
C ALA A 88 -3.76 -5.61 10.82
N ALA A 89 -2.57 -5.40 10.29
CA ALA A 89 -2.26 -4.16 9.61
C ALA A 89 -1.20 -4.36 8.52
N ILE A 90 -1.27 -3.53 7.49
CA ILE A 90 -0.23 -3.39 6.46
C ILE A 90 0.16 -1.92 6.33
N SER A 91 1.48 -1.64 6.31
CA SER A 91 2.04 -0.32 6.01
C SER A 91 2.97 -0.45 4.82
N MET A 92 2.70 0.27 3.73
CA MET A 92 3.45 0.17 2.49
C MET A 92 4.24 1.45 2.19
N SER A 93 5.29 1.34 1.37
CA SER A 93 6.03 2.46 0.78
C SER A 93 5.44 2.80 -0.59
N LEU A 94 5.03 4.05 -0.77
CA LEU A 94 4.29 4.53 -1.96
C LEU A 94 5.10 5.44 -2.90
N GLU A 95 6.41 5.58 -2.66
CA GLU A 95 7.27 6.48 -3.44
C GLU A 95 8.47 5.71 -4.04
N GLY A 96 8.29 4.43 -4.40
CA GLY A 96 9.31 3.62 -5.07
C GLY A 96 10.54 3.29 -4.19
N HIS A 97 10.38 3.33 -2.87
CA HIS A 97 11.48 3.09 -1.92
C HIS A 97 11.18 1.90 -0.99
N LYS A 98 12.23 1.43 -0.33
CA LYS A 98 12.10 0.58 0.87
C LYS A 98 12.91 1.19 2.01
N PRO A 99 12.62 0.87 3.28
CA PRO A 99 13.47 1.24 4.40
C PRO A 99 14.89 0.71 4.20
N ASN A 100 15.91 1.48 4.62
CA ASN A 100 17.27 0.97 4.66
C ASN A 100 17.39 -0.13 5.75
N ALA A 101 18.23 -1.13 5.53
CA ALA A 101 18.40 -2.25 6.44
C ALA A 101 18.82 -1.85 7.87
N ASN A 102 19.52 -0.70 8.03
CA ASN A 102 19.86 -0.15 9.34
C ASN A 102 18.71 0.61 10.03
N GLY A 103 17.52 0.65 9.42
CA GLY A 103 16.34 1.38 9.90
C GLY A 103 16.37 2.89 9.63
N GLU A 104 17.52 3.45 9.25
CA GLU A 104 17.66 4.88 8.96
C GLU A 104 17.46 5.19 7.48
N GLY A 105 16.52 6.11 7.19
CA GLY A 105 16.25 6.55 5.83
C GLY A 105 15.55 5.51 4.96
N LYS A 106 15.65 5.70 3.66
CA LYS A 106 15.04 4.88 2.63
C LYS A 106 15.94 4.81 1.40
N ILE A 107 15.84 3.73 0.64
CA ILE A 107 16.61 3.47 -0.59
C ILE A 107 15.68 3.02 -1.71
N THR A 108 16.07 3.31 -2.95
CA THR A 108 15.43 2.73 -4.14
C THR A 108 15.78 1.24 -4.26
N HIS A 109 14.99 0.50 -5.02
CA HIS A 109 15.22 -0.92 -5.29
C HIS A 109 14.94 -1.24 -6.76
N GLU A 110 15.31 -2.43 -7.21
CA GLU A 110 15.23 -2.84 -8.62
C GLU A 110 13.81 -2.70 -9.21
N TYR A 111 12.77 -2.91 -8.40
CA TYR A 111 11.36 -2.88 -8.82
C TYR A 111 10.65 -1.59 -8.39
N SER A 112 11.38 -0.49 -8.24
CA SER A 112 10.79 0.79 -7.83
C SER A 112 9.77 1.29 -8.84
N GLY A 113 8.59 1.69 -8.34
CA GLY A 113 7.59 2.48 -9.07
C GLY A 113 7.98 3.96 -9.12
N PRO A 114 7.06 4.84 -9.53
CA PRO A 114 7.33 6.27 -9.61
C PRO A 114 7.56 6.89 -8.23
N GLU A 115 8.50 7.82 -8.16
CA GLU A 115 8.66 8.70 -7.01
C GLU A 115 7.64 9.85 -7.06
N ARG A 116 7.27 10.36 -5.89
CA ARG A 116 6.45 11.58 -5.82
C ARG A 116 7.32 12.80 -6.12
N VAL A 117 6.95 13.54 -7.16
CA VAL A 117 7.64 14.78 -7.57
C VAL A 117 6.79 15.98 -7.15
N GLY A 118 7.32 16.85 -6.28
CA GLY A 118 6.62 18.02 -5.79
C GLY A 118 5.26 17.70 -5.16
N ARG A 119 4.26 18.51 -5.48
CA ARG A 119 2.85 18.25 -5.10
C ARG A 119 2.09 17.56 -6.22
N PHE A 120 2.20 18.10 -7.43
CA PHE A 120 1.50 17.67 -8.64
C PHE A 120 2.34 17.96 -9.89
N ASP A 121 3.68 17.87 -9.76
CA ASP A 121 4.59 18.30 -10.84
C ASP A 121 4.60 17.33 -12.01
N ASP A 122 4.01 16.14 -11.82
CA ASP A 122 3.82 15.09 -12.83
C ASP A 122 2.43 15.13 -13.52
N ILE A 123 1.60 16.16 -13.25
CA ILE A 123 0.20 16.23 -13.74
C ILE A 123 0.08 16.29 -15.28
N GLU A 124 1.12 16.75 -15.97
CA GLU A 124 1.16 16.81 -17.43
C GLU A 124 1.57 15.47 -18.09
N LEU A 125 2.02 14.48 -17.28
CA LEU A 125 2.35 13.15 -17.78
C LEU A 125 1.07 12.35 -18.07
N PRO A 126 1.15 11.31 -18.95
CA PRO A 126 0.09 10.32 -19.04
C PRO A 126 -0.30 9.81 -17.65
N ILE A 127 -1.58 9.55 -17.42
CA ILE A 127 -2.09 9.24 -16.07
C ILE A 127 -1.41 8.00 -15.48
N GLU A 128 -1.12 7.01 -16.32
CA GLU A 128 -0.41 5.79 -15.99
C GLU A 128 1.08 5.98 -15.67
N GLU A 129 1.60 7.19 -15.85
CA GLU A 129 2.95 7.59 -15.44
C GLU A 129 2.96 8.50 -14.21
N GLN A 130 1.79 8.94 -13.72
CA GLN A 130 1.68 9.83 -12.56
C GLN A 130 1.82 9.04 -11.26
N TRP A 131 2.57 9.60 -10.29
CA TRP A 131 2.74 9.00 -8.98
C TRP A 131 1.41 8.69 -8.27
N MET A 132 0.46 9.63 -8.30
CA MET A 132 -0.81 9.47 -7.59
C MET A 132 -1.63 8.29 -8.10
N TYR A 133 -1.60 8.01 -9.41
CA TYR A 133 -2.24 6.84 -10.01
C TYR A 133 -1.69 5.53 -9.43
N HIS A 134 -0.35 5.42 -9.35
CA HIS A 134 0.31 4.26 -8.74
C HIS A 134 0.05 4.18 -7.25
N ALA A 135 0.17 5.29 -6.49
CA ALA A 135 -0.05 5.28 -5.05
C ALA A 135 -1.47 4.84 -4.67
N VAL A 136 -2.50 5.30 -5.39
CA VAL A 136 -3.90 4.85 -5.21
C VAL A 136 -4.05 3.38 -5.54
N SER A 137 -3.47 2.94 -6.65
CA SER A 137 -3.51 1.54 -7.09
C SER A 137 -2.82 0.61 -6.08
N ASP A 138 -1.63 0.99 -5.60
CA ASP A 138 -0.85 0.23 -4.62
C ASP A 138 -1.60 0.06 -3.28
N ILE A 139 -2.33 1.09 -2.84
CA ILE A 139 -3.17 1.02 -1.64
C ILE A 139 -4.33 0.05 -1.83
N ILE A 140 -5.01 0.08 -2.98
CA ILE A 140 -6.12 -0.83 -3.29
C ILE A 140 -5.59 -2.28 -3.39
N MET A 141 -4.42 -2.50 -3.97
CA MET A 141 -3.78 -3.80 -4.04
C MET A 141 -3.35 -4.31 -2.66
N ALA A 142 -2.87 -3.43 -1.76
CA ALA A 142 -2.61 -3.78 -0.36
C ALA A 142 -3.89 -4.19 0.38
N HIS A 143 -5.02 -3.54 0.11
CA HIS A 143 -6.33 -3.95 0.61
C HIS A 143 -6.71 -5.34 0.06
N SER A 144 -6.55 -5.58 -1.23
CA SER A 144 -6.82 -6.89 -1.87
C SER A 144 -5.95 -8.00 -1.27
N LEU A 145 -4.68 -7.69 -0.95
CA LEU A 145 -3.78 -8.61 -0.26
C LEU A 145 -4.33 -8.98 1.12
N LEU A 146 -4.68 -7.99 1.96
CA LEU A 146 -5.26 -8.26 3.27
C LEU A 146 -6.54 -9.08 3.18
N ALA A 147 -7.44 -8.73 2.25
CA ALA A 147 -8.72 -9.42 2.06
C ALA A 147 -8.58 -10.87 1.59
N SER A 148 -7.43 -11.26 1.04
CA SER A 148 -7.15 -12.63 0.58
C SER A 148 -6.65 -13.56 1.68
N LEU A 149 -6.28 -13.04 2.86
CA LEU A 149 -5.73 -13.82 3.95
C LEU A 149 -6.84 -14.37 4.84
N THR A 150 -6.78 -15.66 5.13
CA THR A 150 -7.81 -16.38 5.91
C THR A 150 -7.90 -15.93 7.37
N GLU A 151 -6.82 -15.38 7.92
CA GLU A 151 -6.73 -14.84 9.27
C GLU A 151 -7.41 -13.46 9.40
N ILE A 152 -7.81 -12.85 8.28
CA ILE A 152 -8.40 -11.51 8.23
C ILE A 152 -9.89 -11.58 7.86
N ASP A 153 -10.72 -10.84 8.58
CA ASP A 153 -12.11 -10.63 8.19
C ASP A 153 -12.20 -9.56 7.10
N ALA A 154 -12.34 -10.00 5.85
CA ALA A 154 -12.42 -9.14 4.68
C ALA A 154 -13.56 -8.11 4.73
N ASN A 155 -14.57 -8.31 5.59
CA ASN A 155 -15.66 -7.35 5.79
C ASN A 155 -15.34 -6.28 6.85
N ARG A 156 -14.17 -6.30 7.45
CA ARG A 156 -13.75 -5.38 8.51
C ARG A 156 -12.34 -4.82 8.26
N ILE A 157 -12.08 -4.36 7.03
CA ILE A 157 -10.83 -3.72 6.66
C ILE A 157 -11.06 -2.22 6.51
N GLY A 158 -10.36 -1.43 7.33
CA GLY A 158 -10.36 0.03 7.29
C GLY A 158 -9.06 0.59 6.71
N ILE A 159 -9.05 1.90 6.52
CA ILE A 159 -7.89 2.66 6.03
C ILE A 159 -7.66 3.90 6.88
N THR A 160 -6.40 4.26 7.10
CA THR A 160 -6.03 5.52 7.75
C THR A 160 -4.71 6.03 7.20
N GLY A 161 -4.51 7.34 7.24
CA GLY A 161 -3.28 7.95 6.74
C GLY A 161 -3.03 9.34 7.30
N ILE A 162 -1.79 9.81 7.15
CA ILE A 162 -1.33 11.11 7.66
C ILE A 162 -0.90 12.00 6.48
N SER A 163 -1.30 13.30 6.47
CA SER A 163 -0.90 14.26 5.43
C SER A 163 -1.30 13.76 4.03
N TRP A 164 -0.36 13.55 3.10
CA TRP A 164 -0.62 12.91 1.81
C TRP A 164 -1.33 11.57 1.95
N GLY A 165 -0.99 10.80 2.98
CA GLY A 165 -1.69 9.55 3.29
C GLY A 165 -3.17 9.77 3.62
N GLY A 166 -3.54 10.89 4.25
CA GLY A 166 -4.94 11.27 4.47
C GLY A 166 -5.68 11.59 3.16
N ILE A 167 -5.02 12.30 2.23
CA ILE A 167 -5.57 12.59 0.90
C ILE A 167 -5.77 11.28 0.12
N LEU A 168 -4.75 10.42 0.07
CA LEU A 168 -4.82 9.13 -0.63
C LEU A 168 -5.90 8.22 -0.01
N SER A 169 -5.99 8.16 1.32
CA SER A 169 -7.04 7.39 2.03
C SER A 169 -8.44 7.88 1.65
N SER A 170 -8.63 9.20 1.55
CA SER A 170 -9.92 9.78 1.14
C SER A 170 -10.29 9.42 -0.30
N LEU A 171 -9.30 9.48 -1.21
CA LEU A 171 -9.50 9.08 -2.62
C LEU A 171 -9.85 7.59 -2.72
N VAL A 172 -9.07 6.72 -2.05
CA VAL A 172 -9.30 5.26 -2.06
C VAL A 172 -10.66 4.92 -1.45
N SER A 173 -11.07 5.58 -0.35
CA SER A 173 -12.40 5.37 0.25
C SER A 173 -13.57 5.75 -0.68
N GLY A 174 -13.34 6.68 -1.61
CA GLY A 174 -14.32 7.03 -2.64
C GLY A 174 -14.35 6.06 -3.83
N ILE A 175 -13.33 5.23 -4.01
CA ILE A 175 -13.14 4.34 -5.15
C ILE A 175 -13.36 2.88 -4.77
N ASP A 176 -12.79 2.42 -3.66
CA ASP A 176 -12.86 1.03 -3.19
C ASP A 176 -14.01 0.83 -2.20
N ALA A 177 -15.16 0.44 -2.69
CA ALA A 177 -16.38 0.21 -1.89
C ALA A 177 -16.25 -0.97 -0.90
N ARG A 178 -15.16 -1.75 -0.94
CA ARG A 178 -14.91 -2.87 -0.02
C ARG A 178 -14.45 -2.38 1.36
N LEU A 179 -13.88 -1.16 1.46
CA LEU A 179 -13.46 -0.53 2.72
C LEU A 179 -14.67 -0.26 3.65
N LYS A 180 -14.43 -0.34 4.96
CA LYS A 180 -15.46 -0.18 6.02
C LYS A 180 -15.09 0.94 6.99
#